data_5b68387d2a0c62205374d99f505ebc05
#
_entry.id   5b68387d2a0c62205374d99f505ebc05
#
_cell.length_a   1.000
_cell.length_b   1.000
_cell.length_c   1.000
_cell.angle_alpha   90.00
_cell.angle_beta   90.00
_cell.angle_gamma   90.00
#
_symmetry.space_group_name_H-M   'P 1'
#
loop_
_entity.id
_entity.type
_entity.pdbx_description
1 polymer ?
#
loop_
_entity_poly.entity_id
_entity_poly.type
_entity_poly.pdbx_seq_one_letter_code
_entity_poly.pdbx_strand_id
1 'polypeptide(L)'
;MGLDMMVQEVPRFQKSVLQQFGQAIVNSMSNSTYNVHTEESTSEFFDFEMFVAKNPTAQIPYDVSRELVYWRKHPDIHGWMKNLFFEKGGETESDFNGDCIWLTVKDVLNLKDAIENDKLPKTSGFFFGDSDGRLKEDDLEKVDSMLDALQNGSLIYYISSW
;
A
#
# COMPACT_ATOMS: atom_id res chain seq x y z
N MET A 1 0.58 -1.69 22.94
CA MET A 1 0.04 -1.88 21.60
C MET A 1 -0.37 -0.52 21.03
N GLY A 2 -0.24 -0.31 19.75
CA GLY A 2 -0.56 0.97 19.11
C GLY A 2 -0.58 0.79 17.60
N LEU A 3 -1.23 1.72 16.90
CA LEU A 3 -1.28 1.72 15.44
C LEU A 3 0.10 2.10 14.87
N ASP A 4 0.72 1.16 14.19
CA ASP A 4 1.91 1.35 13.37
C ASP A 4 1.50 1.27 11.89
N MET A 5 1.92 2.26 11.10
CA MET A 5 1.51 2.43 9.72
C MET A 5 2.74 2.67 8.87
N MET A 6 2.87 1.94 7.78
CA MET A 6 4.05 1.99 6.92
C MET A 6 3.65 2.05 5.46
N VAL A 7 4.40 2.80 4.68
CA VAL A 7 4.45 2.62 3.23
C VAL A 7 5.78 1.97 2.90
N GLN A 8 5.70 0.84 2.24
CA GLN A 8 6.84 0.08 1.77
C GLN A 8 7.07 0.38 0.30
N GLU A 9 8.33 0.51 -0.08
CA GLU A 9 8.76 0.67 -1.47
C GLU A 9 9.36 -0.63 -1.99
N VAL A 10 8.90 -1.06 -3.15
CA VAL A 10 9.57 -2.07 -3.97
C VAL A 10 10.33 -1.32 -5.05
N PRO A 11 11.67 -1.19 -4.93
CA PRO A 11 12.46 -0.44 -5.88
C PRO A 11 12.34 -1.01 -7.29
N ARG A 12 12.55 -0.18 -8.31
CA ARG A 12 12.59 -0.62 -9.68
C ARG A 12 13.73 -1.60 -9.88
N PHE A 13 13.40 -2.89 -9.99
CA PHE A 13 14.37 -3.94 -10.29
C PHE A 13 14.66 -4.04 -11.79
N GLN A 14 15.85 -4.56 -12.13
CA GLN A 14 16.11 -5.01 -13.49
C GLN A 14 15.14 -6.14 -13.87
N LYS A 15 14.74 -6.21 -15.14
CA LYS A 15 13.72 -7.15 -15.65
C LYS A 15 13.87 -8.61 -15.16
N SER A 16 15.09 -9.12 -15.04
CA SER A 16 15.37 -10.50 -14.61
C SER A 16 14.96 -10.79 -13.16
N VAL A 17 15.05 -9.80 -12.29
CA VAL A 17 14.66 -9.95 -10.87
C VAL A 17 13.15 -9.91 -10.73
N LEU A 18 12.47 -9.04 -11.48
CA LEU A 18 11.01 -8.99 -11.52
C LEU A 18 10.38 -10.29 -12.03
N GLN A 19 11.02 -10.99 -12.98
CA GLN A 19 10.54 -12.28 -13.46
C GLN A 19 10.61 -13.38 -12.40
N GLN A 20 11.75 -13.51 -11.71
CA GLN A 20 11.90 -14.47 -10.61
C GLN A 20 10.93 -14.15 -9.47
N PHE A 21 10.71 -12.88 -9.24
CA PHE A 21 9.86 -12.36 -8.20
C PHE A 21 8.38 -12.58 -8.47
N GLY A 22 7.93 -12.24 -9.68
CA GLY A 22 6.57 -12.49 -10.13
C GLY A 22 6.21 -13.98 -10.02
N GLN A 23 7.12 -14.89 -10.40
CA GLN A 23 6.90 -16.31 -10.27
C GLN A 23 6.82 -16.79 -8.81
N ALA A 24 7.63 -16.21 -7.91
CA ALA A 24 7.58 -16.52 -6.48
C ALA A 24 6.27 -16.06 -5.85
N ILE A 25 5.77 -14.88 -6.23
CA ILE A 25 4.46 -14.39 -5.79
C ILE A 25 3.35 -15.30 -6.29
N VAL A 26 3.30 -15.62 -7.58
CA VAL A 26 2.30 -16.53 -8.16
C VAL A 26 2.33 -17.88 -7.47
N ASN A 27 3.52 -18.43 -7.19
CA ASN A 27 3.66 -19.71 -6.50
C ASN A 27 3.21 -19.63 -5.02
N SER A 28 3.46 -18.52 -4.33
CA SER A 28 3.01 -18.34 -2.94
C SER A 28 1.49 -18.18 -2.86
N MET A 29 0.88 -17.54 -3.84
CA MET A 29 -0.56 -17.31 -3.90
C MET A 29 -1.34 -18.54 -4.36
N SER A 30 -0.77 -19.40 -5.20
CA SER A 30 -1.40 -20.68 -5.59
C SER A 30 -1.51 -21.66 -4.42
N ASN A 31 -0.76 -21.45 -3.34
CA ASN A 31 -0.87 -22.20 -2.09
C ASN A 31 -1.81 -21.53 -1.06
N SER A 32 -2.36 -20.37 -1.37
CA SER A 32 -3.30 -19.62 -0.53
C SER A 32 -4.72 -19.78 -1.09
N THR A 33 -5.72 -19.81 -0.20
CA THR A 33 -7.14 -20.01 -0.53
C THR A 33 -7.78 -18.83 -1.29
N TYR A 34 -7.01 -17.82 -1.67
CA TYR A 34 -7.46 -16.68 -2.44
C TYR A 34 -7.48 -17.02 -3.94
N ASN A 35 -8.64 -16.82 -4.58
CA ASN A 35 -8.81 -16.93 -6.03
C ASN A 35 -8.04 -15.79 -6.73
N VAL A 36 -6.77 -16.01 -6.99
CA VAL A 36 -5.99 -15.11 -7.84
C VAL A 36 -6.40 -15.39 -9.29
N HIS A 37 -6.93 -14.40 -9.98
CA HIS A 37 -7.17 -14.47 -11.41
C HIS A 37 -5.80 -14.46 -12.14
N THR A 38 -5.20 -15.64 -12.24
CA THR A 38 -4.07 -15.87 -13.13
C THR A 38 -4.63 -16.15 -14.52
N GLU A 39 -4.77 -15.12 -15.35
CA GLU A 39 -4.77 -15.36 -16.79
C GLU A 39 -3.38 -15.90 -17.13
N GLU A 40 -3.31 -17.08 -17.75
CA GLU A 40 -2.07 -17.67 -18.26
C GLU A 40 -1.38 -16.66 -19.17
N SER A 41 -0.45 -15.90 -18.60
CA SER A 41 0.42 -15.05 -19.38
C SER A 41 1.47 -15.93 -20.02
N THR A 42 1.28 -16.27 -21.28
CA THR A 42 2.28 -16.91 -22.15
C THR A 42 3.39 -15.92 -22.54
N SER A 43 3.45 -14.73 -21.93
CA SER A 43 4.47 -13.74 -22.22
C SER A 43 5.75 -14.04 -21.44
N GLU A 44 6.89 -13.94 -22.09
CA GLU A 44 8.25 -14.05 -21.51
C GLU A 44 8.51 -13.01 -20.38
N PHE A 45 7.53 -12.14 -20.07
CA PHE A 45 7.68 -11.04 -19.12
C PHE A 45 6.46 -10.94 -18.22
N PHE A 46 6.67 -11.10 -16.93
CA PHE A 46 5.67 -10.81 -15.91
C PHE A 46 5.52 -9.27 -15.76
N ASP A 47 4.34 -8.76 -16.06
CA ASP A 47 4.01 -7.35 -15.87
C ASP A 47 3.50 -7.14 -14.43
N PHE A 48 4.41 -6.72 -13.56
CA PHE A 48 4.11 -6.53 -12.15
C PHE A 48 3.14 -5.36 -11.91
N GLU A 49 3.21 -4.29 -12.70
CA GLU A 49 2.27 -3.16 -12.61
C GLU A 49 0.84 -3.62 -12.94
N MET A 50 0.68 -4.41 -13.99
CA MET A 50 -0.61 -4.99 -14.34
C MET A 50 -1.09 -5.98 -13.26
N PHE A 51 -0.19 -6.76 -12.69
CA PHE A 51 -0.54 -7.69 -11.60
C PHE A 51 -1.09 -6.95 -10.38
N VAL A 52 -0.40 -5.94 -9.86
CA VAL A 52 -0.88 -5.19 -8.69
C VAL A 52 -2.12 -4.36 -8.99
N ALA A 53 -2.31 -3.91 -10.23
CA ALA A 53 -3.54 -3.23 -10.65
C ALA A 53 -4.76 -4.16 -10.59
N LYS A 54 -4.58 -5.45 -10.93
CA LYS A 54 -5.61 -6.49 -10.85
C LYS A 54 -5.76 -7.07 -9.43
N ASN A 55 -4.72 -7.01 -8.62
CA ASN A 55 -4.67 -7.59 -7.26
C ASN A 55 -4.17 -6.55 -6.24
N PRO A 56 -4.96 -5.50 -5.97
CA PRO A 56 -4.50 -4.33 -5.20
C PRO A 56 -4.21 -4.61 -3.72
N THR A 57 -4.57 -5.79 -3.21
CA THR A 57 -4.27 -6.23 -1.83
C THR A 57 -3.30 -7.41 -1.78
N ALA A 58 -2.67 -7.77 -2.92
CA ALA A 58 -1.72 -8.87 -2.96
C ALA A 58 -0.50 -8.61 -2.08
N GLN A 59 -0.18 -9.57 -1.23
CA GLN A 59 1.00 -9.49 -0.36
C GLN A 59 2.25 -9.96 -1.10
N ILE A 60 3.39 -9.36 -0.76
CA ILE A 60 4.70 -9.74 -1.27
C ILE A 60 5.65 -10.05 -0.11
N PRO A 61 6.71 -10.85 -0.34
CA PRO A 61 7.74 -11.07 0.67
C PRO A 61 8.40 -9.76 1.12
N TYR A 62 8.59 -9.61 2.44
CA TYR A 62 9.16 -8.41 3.04
C TYR A 62 10.62 -8.12 2.64
N ASP A 63 11.37 -9.15 2.29
CA ASP A 63 12.79 -9.06 1.92
C ASP A 63 13.09 -8.32 0.62
N VAL A 64 12.04 -7.97 -0.12
CA VAL A 64 12.14 -7.25 -1.41
C VAL A 64 11.66 -5.81 -1.33
N SER A 65 11.07 -5.42 -0.23
CA SER A 65 10.62 -4.06 0.03
C SER A 65 11.48 -3.39 1.10
N ARG A 66 11.47 -2.07 1.10
CA ARG A 66 12.06 -1.26 2.16
C ARG A 66 11.04 -0.25 2.67
N GLU A 67 11.15 0.09 3.95
CA GLU A 67 10.33 1.15 4.52
C GLU A 67 10.66 2.48 3.83
N LEU A 68 9.64 3.10 3.27
CA LEU A 68 9.71 4.43 2.66
C LEU A 68 9.18 5.49 3.60
N VAL A 69 8.04 5.22 4.23
CA VAL A 69 7.33 6.14 5.11
C VAL A 69 6.81 5.38 6.32
N TYR A 70 6.89 6.01 7.47
CA TYR A 70 6.33 5.50 8.71
C TYR A 70 5.49 6.56 9.43
N TRP A 71 4.30 6.16 9.89
CA TRP A 71 3.48 6.91 10.84
C TRP A 71 3.18 6.06 12.06
N ARG A 72 3.11 6.70 13.18
CA ARG A 72 2.63 6.08 14.40
C ARG A 72 1.42 6.84 14.93
N LYS A 73 0.32 6.12 15.18
CA LYS A 73 -0.89 6.68 15.75
C LYS A 73 -1.44 7.89 14.97
N HIS A 74 -1.57 7.75 13.66
CA HIS A 74 -2.19 8.76 12.81
C HIS A 74 -3.57 8.27 12.32
N PRO A 75 -4.63 8.41 13.12
CA PRO A 75 -5.94 7.81 12.86
C PRO A 75 -6.58 8.29 11.57
N ASP A 76 -6.42 9.56 11.20
CA ASP A 76 -7.10 10.14 10.02
C ASP A 76 -6.50 9.61 8.70
N ILE A 77 -5.17 9.47 8.61
CA ILE A 77 -4.54 8.78 7.46
C ILE A 77 -4.92 7.30 7.44
N HIS A 78 -4.95 6.64 8.60
CA HIS A 78 -5.39 5.26 8.70
C HIS A 78 -6.85 5.09 8.21
N GLY A 79 -7.74 5.98 8.62
CA GLY A 79 -9.14 5.98 8.15
C GLY A 79 -9.25 6.20 6.65
N TRP A 80 -8.42 7.09 6.08
CA TRP A 80 -8.37 7.32 4.64
C TRP A 80 -7.89 6.05 3.89
N MET A 81 -6.84 5.41 4.37
CA MET A 81 -6.33 4.15 3.80
C MET A 81 -7.33 3.01 3.94
N LYS A 82 -8.06 2.93 5.05
CA LYS A 82 -9.14 1.96 5.24
C LYS A 82 -10.25 2.13 4.20
N ASN A 83 -10.66 3.35 3.92
CA ASN A 83 -11.65 3.61 2.88
C ASN A 83 -11.13 3.15 1.50
N LEU A 84 -9.89 3.47 1.19
CA LEU A 84 -9.25 3.03 -0.05
C LEU A 84 -9.17 1.50 -0.15
N PHE A 85 -8.89 0.81 0.96
CA PHE A 85 -8.89 -0.66 1.02
C PHE A 85 -10.24 -1.25 0.59
N PHE A 86 -11.34 -0.72 1.11
CA PHE A 86 -12.68 -1.17 0.71
C PHE A 86 -13.00 -0.80 -0.75
N GLU A 87 -12.61 0.38 -1.22
CA GLU A 87 -12.78 0.78 -2.62
C GLU A 87 -12.05 -0.16 -3.59
N LYS A 88 -10.92 -0.71 -3.16
CA LYS A 88 -10.11 -1.66 -3.92
C LYS A 88 -10.53 -3.13 -3.74
N GLY A 89 -11.65 -3.39 -3.07
CA GLY A 89 -12.23 -4.73 -2.94
C GLY A 89 -11.87 -5.46 -1.64
N GLY A 90 -11.31 -4.78 -0.65
CA GLY A 90 -11.17 -5.33 0.71
C GLY A 90 -12.53 -5.65 1.33
N GLU A 91 -12.63 -6.78 2.05
CA GLU A 91 -13.93 -7.28 2.50
C GLU A 91 -14.22 -6.93 3.96
N THR A 92 -13.25 -7.06 4.85
CA THR A 92 -13.46 -6.85 6.29
C THR A 92 -12.42 -5.93 6.92
N GLU A 93 -12.79 -5.27 8.01
CA GLU A 93 -11.84 -4.43 8.77
C GLU A 93 -10.74 -5.26 9.44
N SER A 94 -11.02 -6.51 9.81
CA SER A 94 -10.01 -7.41 10.36
C SER A 94 -8.93 -7.77 9.34
N ASP A 95 -9.27 -7.85 8.07
CA ASP A 95 -8.31 -8.13 7.00
C ASP A 95 -7.38 -6.93 6.79
N PHE A 96 -7.89 -5.71 6.95
CA PHE A 96 -7.09 -4.51 6.84
C PHE A 96 -5.93 -4.44 7.87
N ASN A 97 -6.05 -5.13 9.00
CA ASN A 97 -4.97 -5.28 9.96
C ASN A 97 -3.94 -6.33 9.47
N GLY A 98 -2.89 -5.86 8.85
CA GLY A 98 -1.81 -6.68 8.30
C GLY A 98 -1.88 -6.93 6.80
N ASP A 99 -3.00 -6.61 6.15
CA ASP A 99 -3.08 -6.64 4.69
C ASP A 99 -2.49 -5.39 4.06
N CYS A 100 -1.96 -5.55 2.85
CA CYS A 100 -1.38 -4.44 2.12
C CYS A 100 -2.34 -3.86 1.07
N ILE A 101 -2.16 -2.58 0.77
CA ILE A 101 -2.83 -1.89 -0.32
C ILE A 101 -1.79 -1.30 -1.25
N TRP A 102 -1.77 -1.75 -2.51
CA TRP A 102 -0.94 -1.13 -3.53
C TRP A 102 -1.47 0.25 -3.89
N LEU A 103 -0.56 1.23 -3.90
CA LEU A 103 -0.89 2.63 -4.14
C LEU A 103 -0.44 3.05 -5.53
N THR A 104 -1.33 3.67 -6.27
CA THR A 104 -1.05 4.30 -7.57
C THR A 104 -0.69 5.77 -7.39
N VAL A 105 -0.13 6.39 -8.41
CA VAL A 105 0.10 7.85 -8.44
C VAL A 105 -1.21 8.60 -8.14
N LYS A 106 -2.33 8.15 -8.71
CA LYS A 106 -3.65 8.75 -8.47
C LYS A 106 -4.06 8.67 -7.00
N ASP A 107 -3.85 7.53 -6.36
CA ASP A 107 -4.17 7.36 -4.94
C ASP A 107 -3.37 8.33 -4.08
N VAL A 108 -2.07 8.44 -4.35
CA VAL A 108 -1.18 9.33 -3.59
C VAL A 108 -1.49 10.81 -3.83
N LEU A 109 -1.85 11.20 -5.04
CA LEU A 109 -2.32 12.56 -5.33
C LEU A 109 -3.64 12.88 -4.63
N ASN A 110 -4.57 11.92 -4.56
CA ASN A 110 -5.82 12.08 -3.83
C ASN A 110 -5.57 12.19 -2.31
N LEU A 111 -4.62 11.42 -1.77
CA LEU A 111 -4.20 11.55 -0.38
C LEU A 111 -3.61 12.94 -0.11
N LYS A 112 -2.74 13.42 -1.00
CA LYS A 112 -2.16 14.76 -0.91
C LYS A 112 -3.24 15.85 -0.87
N ASP A 113 -4.19 15.81 -1.80
CA ASP A 113 -5.33 16.75 -1.83
C ASP A 113 -6.15 16.69 -0.53
N ALA A 114 -6.38 15.47 0.00
CA ALA A 114 -7.12 15.30 1.25
C ALA A 114 -6.38 15.91 2.44
N ILE A 115 -5.06 15.81 2.49
CA ILE A 115 -4.24 16.42 3.55
C ILE A 115 -4.22 17.95 3.39
N GLU A 116 -3.92 18.46 2.19
CA GLU A 116 -3.83 19.89 1.90
C GLU A 116 -5.12 20.65 2.23
N ASN A 117 -6.26 20.04 1.93
CA ASN A 117 -7.59 20.66 2.06
C ASN A 117 -8.35 20.21 3.33
N ASP A 118 -7.68 19.60 4.29
CA ASP A 118 -8.25 19.13 5.56
C ASP A 118 -9.49 18.21 5.36
N LYS A 119 -9.44 17.35 4.34
CA LYS A 119 -10.52 16.42 3.94
C LYS A 119 -10.29 14.98 4.45
N LEU A 120 -9.26 14.74 5.25
CA LEU A 120 -9.07 13.42 5.83
C LEU A 120 -10.27 13.05 6.71
N PRO A 121 -10.74 11.80 6.68
CA PRO A 121 -11.83 11.36 7.53
C PRO A 121 -11.42 11.44 8.99
N LYS A 122 -12.20 12.11 9.82
CA LYS A 122 -11.95 12.11 11.26
C LYS A 122 -12.19 10.73 11.81
N THR A 123 -11.11 10.07 12.19
CA THR A 123 -11.09 8.69 12.64
C THR A 123 -10.56 8.65 14.06
N SER A 124 -11.27 7.97 14.92
CA SER A 124 -10.84 7.70 16.31
C SER A 124 -10.89 6.20 16.57
N GLY A 125 -10.07 5.72 17.46
CA GLY A 125 -10.09 4.32 17.86
C GLY A 125 -9.39 4.06 19.17
N PHE A 126 -9.78 2.99 19.85
CA PHE A 126 -9.25 2.61 21.14
C PHE A 126 -7.72 2.50 21.18
N PHE A 127 -7.10 2.08 20.07
CA PHE A 127 -5.66 1.84 20.00
C PHE A 127 -4.84 3.04 19.48
N PHE A 128 -5.47 4.05 18.88
CA PHE A 128 -4.75 5.12 18.19
C PHE A 128 -5.18 6.56 18.52
N GLY A 129 -6.16 6.74 19.39
CA GLY A 129 -6.57 8.08 19.86
C GLY A 129 -7.19 8.95 18.79
N ASP A 130 -7.08 10.26 18.98
CA ASP A 130 -7.57 11.28 18.05
C ASP A 130 -6.40 11.98 17.35
N SER A 131 -6.59 12.39 16.10
CA SER A 131 -5.63 13.22 15.38
C SER A 131 -5.73 14.68 15.84
N ASP A 132 -4.60 15.33 16.06
CA ASP A 132 -4.54 16.72 16.53
C ASP A 132 -4.14 17.73 15.43
N GLY A 133 -3.96 17.26 14.19
CA GLY A 133 -3.64 18.10 13.03
C GLY A 133 -2.25 18.72 13.03
N ARG A 134 -1.38 18.40 13.99
CA ARG A 134 -0.03 18.97 14.12
C ARG A 134 0.98 18.43 13.13
N LEU A 135 0.65 17.40 12.36
CA LEU A 135 1.58 16.64 11.50
C LEU A 135 1.42 16.96 10.01
N LYS A 136 0.63 17.97 9.64
CA LYS A 136 0.29 18.25 8.23
C LYS A 136 1.51 18.46 7.34
N GLU A 137 2.51 19.22 7.79
CA GLU A 137 3.74 19.45 7.02
C GLU A 137 4.55 18.16 6.87
N ASP A 138 4.72 17.41 7.95
CA ASP A 138 5.40 16.09 7.95
C ASP A 138 4.67 15.07 7.06
N ASP A 139 3.34 15.07 7.10
CA ASP A 139 2.53 14.22 6.23
C ASP A 139 2.71 14.55 4.74
N LEU A 140 2.78 15.83 4.38
CA LEU A 140 3.01 16.27 3.01
C LEU A 140 4.41 15.90 2.52
N GLU A 141 5.45 16.04 3.36
CA GLU A 141 6.80 15.58 3.02
C GLU A 141 6.84 14.07 2.76
N LYS A 142 6.14 13.29 3.57
CA LYS A 142 6.02 11.84 3.39
C LYS A 142 5.29 11.48 2.10
N VAL A 143 4.20 12.17 1.80
CA VAL A 143 3.45 11.96 0.55
C VAL A 143 4.27 12.36 -0.67
N ASP A 144 5.06 13.42 -0.59
CA ASP A 144 5.98 13.80 -1.67
C ASP A 144 7.05 12.73 -1.91
N SER A 145 7.58 12.12 -0.85
CA SER A 145 8.49 10.97 -0.96
C SER A 145 7.84 9.76 -1.65
N MET A 146 6.55 9.52 -1.41
CA MET A 146 5.80 8.47 -2.09
C MET A 146 5.64 8.78 -3.60
N LEU A 147 5.35 10.03 -3.95
CA LEU A 147 5.26 10.46 -5.35
C LEU A 147 6.61 10.33 -6.07
N ASP A 148 7.69 10.74 -5.43
CA ASP A 148 9.04 10.62 -5.96
C ASP A 148 9.40 9.15 -6.23
N ALA A 149 9.10 8.24 -5.31
CA ALA A 149 9.34 6.81 -5.50
C ALA A 149 8.57 6.26 -6.71
N LEU A 150 7.28 6.60 -6.84
CA LEU A 150 6.45 6.20 -7.98
C LEU A 150 6.96 6.79 -9.31
N GLN A 151 7.38 8.06 -9.33
CA GLN A 151 7.94 8.71 -10.51
C GLN A 151 9.26 8.08 -10.95
N ASN A 152 10.05 7.58 -10.01
CA ASN A 152 11.27 6.83 -10.28
C ASN A 152 11.03 5.39 -10.73
N GLY A 153 9.77 4.97 -10.85
CA GLY A 153 9.36 3.65 -11.34
C GLY A 153 9.33 2.58 -10.26
N SER A 154 9.42 2.95 -8.98
CA SER A 154 9.17 2.05 -7.87
C SER A 154 7.68 1.77 -7.74
N LEU A 155 7.34 0.65 -7.10
CA LEU A 155 5.99 0.36 -6.63
C LEU A 155 5.94 0.58 -5.13
N ILE A 156 4.79 1.02 -4.63
CA ILE A 156 4.61 1.24 -3.19
C ILE A 156 3.31 0.61 -2.72
N TYR A 157 3.31 0.14 -1.48
CA TYR A 157 2.10 -0.33 -0.80
C TYR A 157 2.06 0.13 0.65
N TYR A 158 0.84 0.36 1.13
CA TYR A 158 0.57 0.66 2.53
C TYR A 158 0.27 -0.63 3.29
N ILE A 159 0.73 -0.71 4.54
CA ILE A 159 0.41 -1.76 5.49
C ILE A 159 0.33 -1.16 6.89
N SER A 160 -0.56 -1.68 7.72
CA SER A 160 -0.69 -1.26 9.12
C SER A 160 -0.87 -2.44 10.05
N SER A 161 -0.54 -2.20 11.31
CA SER A 161 -0.66 -3.20 12.39
C SER A 161 -1.12 -2.50 13.66
N TRP A 162 -2.16 -3.05 14.34
CA TRP A 162 -2.68 -2.56 15.62
C TRP A 162 -3.21 -3.66 16.52
#